data_8b7a8b96c2131091a2663dc2b8c53b78
#
_entry.id   8b7a8b96c2131091a2663dc2b8c53b78
#
_cell.length_a   1.000
_cell.length_b   1.000
_cell.length_c   1.000
_cell.angle_alpha   90.00
_cell.angle_beta   90.00
_cell.angle_gamma   90.00
#
_symmetry.space_group_name_H-M   'P 1'
#
loop_
_entity.id
_entity.type
_entity.pdbx_description
1 polymer ?
#
loop_
_entity_poly.entity_id
_entity_poly.type
_entity_poly.pdbx_seq_one_letter_code
_entity_poly.pdbx_strand_id
1 'polypeptide(L)'
;MTALPSIHVALRGVTKVFESRLGRIDALGPIDLELRRGEFFAVVGPSGCGKSTLLDIVAALEPPSSGTVTFEGRPVGDRVPNGIGVVFQENACFPWLDVADNIIFGLRRQPVDKAEIERRLQYALQLMGLNDFARAYPSQLSGGMRQRVCIARTLVMEPRLILLDEPFGALDQQTRLLMGDELLRVWRATGATVLLITHALDEAAMLADRVAVMSARPGQIMEMIETGWPRDRDSQIVSAPEFGAITSRLWTLLRAQSMHALQPDTA
;
A
#
# COMPACT_ATOMS: atom_id res chain seq x y z
N MET A 1 10.07 -17.59 24.75
CA MET A 1 8.98 -16.61 24.75
C MET A 1 9.25 -15.65 23.59
N THR A 2 8.55 -15.83 22.48
CA THR A 2 8.64 -14.90 21.35
C THR A 2 7.98 -13.59 21.80
N ALA A 3 8.75 -12.50 21.84
CA ALA A 3 8.20 -11.18 22.16
C ALA A 3 7.07 -10.88 21.17
N LEU A 4 5.93 -10.37 21.68
CA LEU A 4 4.84 -9.89 20.81
C LEU A 4 5.42 -8.88 19.84
N PRO A 5 5.08 -8.96 18.53
CA PRO A 5 5.58 -8.02 17.53
C PRO A 5 5.16 -6.60 17.93
N SER A 6 6.12 -5.68 17.95
CA SER A 6 5.86 -4.29 18.32
C SER A 6 4.91 -3.61 17.31
N ILE A 7 3.95 -2.84 17.82
CA ILE A 7 3.05 -2.04 16.97
C ILE A 7 3.88 -0.96 16.27
N HIS A 8 3.73 -0.87 14.95
CA HIS A 8 4.42 0.11 14.12
C HIS A 8 3.53 1.31 13.78
N VAL A 9 2.27 1.04 13.44
CA VAL A 9 1.23 2.05 13.22
C VAL A 9 0.01 1.68 14.06
N ALA A 10 -0.60 2.66 14.72
CA ALA A 10 -1.88 2.45 15.39
C ALA A 10 -2.84 3.60 15.06
N LEU A 11 -4.07 3.22 14.72
CA LEU A 11 -5.22 4.11 14.58
C LEU A 11 -6.16 3.84 15.76
N ARG A 12 -6.70 4.89 16.37
CA ARG A 12 -7.64 4.80 17.50
C ARG A 12 -8.82 5.72 17.25
N GLY A 13 -10.00 5.13 17.01
CA GLY A 13 -11.24 5.83 16.77
C GLY A 13 -11.19 6.83 15.61
N VAL A 14 -10.38 6.53 14.57
CA VAL A 14 -10.16 7.44 13.45
C VAL A 14 -11.42 7.54 12.60
N THR A 15 -11.90 8.77 12.40
CA THR A 15 -13.01 9.09 11.49
C THR A 15 -12.60 10.10 10.44
N LYS A 16 -13.30 10.14 9.31
CA LYS A 16 -13.14 11.20 8.31
C LYS A 16 -14.46 11.61 7.71
N VAL A 17 -14.72 12.90 7.79
CA VAL A 17 -15.87 13.57 7.19
C VAL A 17 -15.34 14.65 6.25
N PHE A 18 -15.81 14.64 5.03
CA PHE A 18 -15.58 15.73 4.07
C PHE A 18 -16.84 16.61 4.00
N GLU A 19 -16.64 17.90 4.15
CA GLU A 19 -17.69 18.89 3.94
C GLU A 19 -17.44 19.63 2.64
N SER A 20 -18.45 19.70 1.79
CA SER A 20 -18.40 20.40 0.51
C SER A 20 -19.69 21.17 0.27
N ARG A 21 -19.70 22.04 -0.75
CA ARG A 21 -20.92 22.73 -1.19
C ARG A 21 -22.02 21.77 -1.68
N LEU A 22 -21.67 20.54 -2.01
CA LEU A 22 -22.58 19.48 -2.47
C LEU A 22 -23.13 18.62 -1.32
N GLY A 23 -22.66 18.86 -0.08
CA GLY A 23 -23.11 18.14 1.10
C GLY A 23 -21.96 17.56 1.91
N ARG A 24 -22.33 16.85 2.97
CA ARG A 24 -21.45 16.14 3.90
C ARG A 24 -21.28 14.70 3.43
N ILE A 25 -20.04 14.22 3.47
CA ILE A 25 -19.68 12.84 3.13
C ILE A 25 -18.94 12.24 4.32
N ASP A 26 -19.56 11.28 4.99
CA ASP A 26 -18.91 10.48 6.02
C ASP A 26 -18.09 9.38 5.31
N ALA A 27 -16.80 9.64 5.09
CA ALA A 27 -15.92 8.73 4.33
C ALA A 27 -15.47 7.55 5.18
N LEU A 28 -15.06 7.79 6.44
CA LEU A 28 -14.67 6.77 7.40
C LEU A 28 -15.50 6.91 8.68
N GLY A 29 -16.04 5.79 9.15
CA GLY A 29 -16.52 5.61 10.49
C GLY A 29 -15.37 5.41 11.47
N PRO A 30 -15.62 5.16 12.78
CA PRO A 30 -14.56 4.91 13.72
C PRO A 30 -13.74 3.68 13.32
N ILE A 31 -12.42 3.88 13.10
CA ILE A 31 -11.46 2.82 12.75
C ILE A 31 -10.46 2.66 13.88
N ASP A 32 -10.38 1.44 14.39
CA ASP A 32 -9.31 0.95 15.25
C ASP A 32 -8.50 -0.08 14.47
N LEU A 33 -7.22 0.19 14.27
CA LEU A 33 -6.34 -0.65 13.46
C LEU A 33 -4.92 -0.60 13.98
N GLU A 34 -4.24 -1.75 14.00
CA GLU A 34 -2.83 -1.87 14.37
C GLU A 34 -2.07 -2.63 13.29
N LEU A 35 -0.97 -2.05 12.82
CA LEU A 35 0.01 -2.70 11.97
C LEU A 35 1.22 -3.06 12.82
N ARG A 36 1.66 -4.32 12.71
CA ARG A 36 2.85 -4.83 13.40
C ARG A 36 4.11 -4.44 12.62
N ARG A 37 5.23 -4.24 13.30
CA ARG A 37 6.49 -3.92 12.63
C ARG A 37 6.92 -5.05 11.70
N GLY A 38 7.29 -4.72 10.46
CA GLY A 38 7.71 -5.65 9.43
C GLY A 38 6.59 -6.53 8.85
N GLU A 39 5.33 -6.24 9.17
CA GLU A 39 4.15 -6.92 8.64
C GLU A 39 3.84 -6.46 7.22
N PHE A 40 3.35 -7.36 6.39
CA PHE A 40 2.65 -7.02 5.15
C PHE A 40 1.16 -7.06 5.42
N PHE A 41 0.53 -5.91 5.48
CA PHE A 41 -0.88 -5.74 5.82
C PHE A 41 -1.67 -5.25 4.62
N ALA A 42 -2.82 -5.85 4.33
CA ALA A 42 -3.70 -5.40 3.26
C ALA A 42 -5.06 -4.91 3.77
N VAL A 43 -5.62 -3.95 3.07
CA VAL A 43 -7.01 -3.49 3.25
C VAL A 43 -7.75 -3.69 1.94
N VAL A 44 -8.85 -4.44 2.00
CA VAL A 44 -9.77 -4.65 0.87
C VAL A 44 -11.15 -4.09 1.19
N GLY A 45 -11.87 -3.68 0.16
CA GLY A 45 -13.22 -3.12 0.34
C GLY A 45 -13.80 -2.64 -0.98
N PRO A 46 -15.12 -2.33 -1.04
CA PRO A 46 -15.76 -1.81 -2.24
C PRO A 46 -15.12 -0.51 -2.73
N SER A 47 -15.30 -0.18 -4.01
CA SER A 47 -14.88 1.12 -4.53
C SER A 47 -15.59 2.25 -3.79
N GLY A 48 -14.84 3.31 -3.46
CA GLY A 48 -15.38 4.47 -2.74
C GLY A 48 -15.66 4.28 -1.25
N CYS A 49 -15.29 3.15 -0.63
CA CYS A 49 -15.49 2.92 0.80
C CYS A 49 -14.53 3.70 1.73
N GLY A 50 -13.54 4.42 1.18
CA GLY A 50 -12.61 5.22 1.98
C GLY A 50 -11.21 4.63 2.16
N LYS A 51 -10.81 3.58 1.41
CA LYS A 51 -9.48 2.95 1.52
C LYS A 51 -8.33 3.95 1.27
N SER A 52 -8.37 4.68 0.17
CA SER A 52 -7.33 5.69 -0.14
C SER A 52 -7.33 6.81 0.91
N THR A 53 -8.52 7.22 1.40
CA THR A 53 -8.62 8.17 2.53
C THR A 53 -7.94 7.65 3.79
N LEU A 54 -8.10 6.35 4.10
CA LEU A 54 -7.41 5.71 5.22
C LEU A 54 -5.89 5.76 5.04
N LEU A 55 -5.40 5.45 3.82
CA LEU A 55 -3.99 5.52 3.48
C LEU A 55 -3.45 6.94 3.60
N ASP A 56 -4.17 7.93 3.07
CA ASP A 56 -3.79 9.35 3.14
C ASP A 56 -3.68 9.84 4.59
N ILE A 57 -4.57 9.38 5.47
CA ILE A 57 -4.51 9.70 6.90
C ILE A 57 -3.28 9.06 7.55
N VAL A 58 -2.97 7.80 7.24
CA VAL A 58 -1.75 7.13 7.73
C VAL A 58 -0.48 7.81 7.20
N ALA A 59 -0.53 8.32 5.96
CA ALA A 59 0.56 9.07 5.34
C ALA A 59 0.73 10.50 5.87
N ALA A 60 -0.19 11.02 6.70
CA ALA A 60 -0.29 12.43 7.08
C ALA A 60 -0.46 13.38 5.88
N LEU A 61 -1.12 12.91 4.82
CA LEU A 61 -1.51 13.71 3.65
C LEU A 61 -2.90 14.33 3.87
N GLU A 62 -3.72 13.68 4.70
CA GLU A 62 -5.06 14.14 5.07
C GLU A 62 -5.25 14.01 6.58
N PRO A 63 -5.66 15.06 7.32
CA PRO A 63 -5.93 14.95 8.75
C PRO A 63 -7.23 14.16 9.01
N PRO A 64 -7.30 13.34 10.07
CA PRO A 64 -8.56 12.74 10.50
C PRO A 64 -9.50 13.81 11.03
N SER A 65 -10.82 13.56 10.95
CA SER A 65 -11.82 14.44 11.59
C SER A 65 -11.90 14.21 13.11
N SER A 66 -11.64 12.98 13.56
CA SER A 66 -11.48 12.63 14.97
C SER A 66 -10.58 11.39 15.10
N GLY A 67 -10.22 11.06 16.33
CA GLY A 67 -9.32 9.95 16.64
C GLY A 67 -7.86 10.34 16.54
N THR A 68 -6.98 9.34 16.63
CA THR A 68 -5.53 9.54 16.62
C THR A 68 -4.84 8.49 15.77
N VAL A 69 -3.75 8.91 15.11
CA VAL A 69 -2.83 8.01 14.39
C VAL A 69 -1.45 8.12 15.04
N THR A 70 -0.82 7.00 15.28
CA THR A 70 0.58 6.97 15.75
C THR A 70 1.44 6.15 14.80
N PHE A 71 2.66 6.63 14.57
CA PHE A 71 3.73 5.91 13.86
C PHE A 71 4.93 5.80 14.78
N GLU A 72 5.40 4.57 15.00
CA GLU A 72 6.48 4.27 15.96
C GLU A 72 6.21 4.83 17.37
N GLY A 73 4.96 4.76 17.81
CA GLY A 73 4.53 5.25 19.12
C GLY A 73 4.44 6.79 19.25
N ARG A 74 4.69 7.54 18.17
CA ARG A 74 4.58 9.00 18.14
C ARG A 74 3.34 9.42 17.37
N PRO A 75 2.58 10.41 17.84
CA PRO A 75 1.45 10.95 17.07
C PRO A 75 1.89 11.42 15.68
N VAL A 76 1.11 11.05 14.69
CA VAL A 76 1.24 11.60 13.34
C VAL A 76 0.60 12.98 13.34
N GLY A 77 1.36 14.00 13.02
CA GLY A 77 0.91 15.41 12.95
C GLY A 77 0.63 15.86 11.51
N ASP A 78 0.75 17.17 11.28
CA ASP A 78 0.45 17.82 9.98
C ASP A 78 1.56 17.65 8.93
N ARG A 79 2.56 16.83 9.19
CA ARG A 79 3.66 16.57 8.27
C ARG A 79 3.91 15.08 8.14
N VAL A 80 4.19 14.64 6.92
CA VAL A 80 4.59 13.26 6.64
C VAL A 80 5.81 12.90 7.51
N PRO A 81 5.70 11.91 8.41
CA PRO A 81 6.83 11.48 9.23
C PRO A 81 7.97 10.93 8.37
N ASN A 82 9.21 11.18 8.79
CA ASN A 82 10.35 10.54 8.15
C ASN A 82 10.26 9.03 8.25
N GLY A 83 10.50 8.34 7.14
CA GLY A 83 10.45 6.88 7.07
C GLY A 83 9.12 6.31 6.57
N ILE A 84 8.18 7.15 6.14
CA ILE A 84 7.00 6.75 5.38
C ILE A 84 7.26 6.99 3.89
N GLY A 85 7.04 5.98 3.06
CA GLY A 85 7.06 6.06 1.61
C GLY A 85 5.70 5.72 1.04
N VAL A 86 5.24 6.47 0.03
CA VAL A 86 3.93 6.28 -0.62
C VAL A 86 4.13 5.96 -2.09
N VAL A 87 3.45 4.91 -2.56
CA VAL A 87 3.29 4.59 -3.97
C VAL A 87 1.81 4.79 -4.31
N PHE A 88 1.53 5.81 -5.11
CA PHE A 88 0.17 6.18 -5.50
C PHE A 88 -0.36 5.29 -6.64
N GLN A 89 -1.67 5.22 -6.76
CA GLN A 89 -2.39 4.47 -7.79
C GLN A 89 -1.99 4.90 -9.21
N GLU A 90 -1.89 6.20 -9.45
CA GLU A 90 -1.41 6.72 -10.72
C GLU A 90 0.12 6.64 -10.79
N ASN A 91 0.64 6.19 -11.95
CA ASN A 91 2.07 6.15 -12.22
C ASN A 91 2.65 7.57 -12.28
N ALA A 92 2.95 8.15 -11.12
CA ALA A 92 3.43 9.51 -10.97
C ALA A 92 4.92 9.66 -11.32
N CYS A 93 5.38 9.05 -12.43
CA CYS A 93 6.72 9.34 -12.95
C CYS A 93 6.79 10.78 -13.46
N PHE A 94 7.88 11.47 -13.15
CA PHE A 94 8.16 12.79 -13.70
C PHE A 94 8.51 12.66 -15.18
N PRO A 95 7.68 13.14 -16.14
CA PRO A 95 7.86 12.86 -17.55
C PRO A 95 9.10 13.52 -18.18
N TRP A 96 9.65 14.53 -17.51
CA TRP A 96 10.85 15.27 -17.91
C TRP A 96 12.15 14.69 -17.35
N LEU A 97 12.11 13.63 -16.52
CA LEU A 97 13.26 12.94 -15.94
C LEU A 97 13.38 11.54 -16.55
N ASP A 98 14.61 11.07 -16.77
CA ASP A 98 14.86 9.68 -17.08
C ASP A 98 14.59 8.76 -15.86
N VAL A 99 14.67 7.45 -16.04
CA VAL A 99 14.42 6.46 -14.98
C VAL A 99 15.34 6.68 -13.77
N ALA A 100 16.64 6.85 -14.01
CA ALA A 100 17.62 7.03 -12.93
C ALA A 100 17.31 8.30 -12.12
N ASP A 101 17.04 9.40 -12.81
CA ASP A 101 16.71 10.69 -12.19
C ASP A 101 15.36 10.65 -11.46
N ASN A 102 14.37 9.94 -11.99
CA ASN A 102 13.12 9.67 -11.31
C ASN A 102 13.35 8.95 -9.98
N ILE A 103 14.16 7.90 -9.99
CA ILE A 103 14.41 7.06 -8.81
C ILE A 103 15.08 7.89 -7.72
N ILE A 104 16.16 8.63 -8.04
CA ILE A 104 16.94 9.36 -7.03
C ILE A 104 16.41 10.76 -6.69
N PHE A 105 15.26 11.15 -7.24
CA PHE A 105 14.72 12.50 -7.09
C PHE A 105 14.62 12.96 -5.63
N GLY A 106 14.12 12.08 -4.76
CA GLY A 106 13.99 12.36 -3.33
C GLY A 106 15.34 12.44 -2.62
N LEU A 107 16.30 11.59 -2.98
CA LEU A 107 17.63 11.55 -2.37
C LEU A 107 18.43 12.83 -2.64
N ARG A 108 18.24 13.49 -3.78
CA ARG A 108 18.94 14.76 -4.11
C ARG A 108 18.66 15.90 -3.13
N ARG A 109 17.60 15.78 -2.33
CA ARG A 109 17.19 16.77 -1.32
C ARG A 109 17.58 16.38 0.10
N GLN A 110 18.23 15.22 0.25
CA GLN A 110 18.72 14.75 1.54
C GLN A 110 20.23 14.95 1.65
N PRO A 111 20.78 15.05 2.87
CA PRO A 111 22.22 15.14 3.11
C PRO A 111 22.88 13.75 2.93
N VAL A 112 22.78 13.20 1.73
CA VAL A 112 23.35 11.92 1.32
C VAL A 112 24.46 12.20 0.32
N ASP A 113 25.61 11.54 0.49
CA ASP A 113 26.74 11.73 -0.42
C ASP A 113 26.49 11.07 -1.79
N LYS A 114 27.26 11.49 -2.79
CA LYS A 114 27.09 11.00 -4.17
C LYS A 114 27.34 9.51 -4.32
N ALA A 115 28.26 8.94 -3.57
CA ALA A 115 28.60 7.53 -3.65
C ALA A 115 27.44 6.67 -3.10
N GLU A 116 26.83 7.11 -2.02
CA GLU A 116 25.67 6.44 -1.45
C GLU A 116 24.43 6.56 -2.34
N ILE A 117 24.19 7.73 -2.97
CA ILE A 117 23.13 7.91 -3.97
C ILE A 117 23.32 6.91 -5.12
N GLU A 118 24.54 6.82 -5.67
CA GLU A 118 24.83 5.87 -6.75
C GLU A 118 24.65 4.42 -6.31
N ARG A 119 25.10 4.04 -5.13
CA ARG A 119 24.93 2.68 -4.58
C ARG A 119 23.45 2.32 -4.47
N ARG A 120 22.61 3.22 -3.92
CA ARG A 120 21.17 3.00 -3.79
C ARG A 120 20.48 2.95 -5.15
N LEU A 121 20.88 3.80 -6.10
CA LEU A 121 20.36 3.78 -7.46
C LEU A 121 20.63 2.43 -8.14
N GLN A 122 21.88 1.97 -8.13
CA GLN A 122 22.26 0.70 -8.75
C GLN A 122 21.52 -0.48 -8.11
N TYR A 123 21.41 -0.48 -6.78
CA TYR A 123 20.63 -1.49 -6.07
C TYR A 123 19.15 -1.49 -6.51
N ALA A 124 18.52 -0.32 -6.59
CA ALA A 124 17.12 -0.19 -6.98
C ALA A 124 16.88 -0.58 -8.45
N LEU A 125 17.77 -0.17 -9.35
CA LEU A 125 17.72 -0.57 -10.78
C LEU A 125 17.80 -2.08 -10.93
N GLN A 126 18.76 -2.72 -10.26
CA GLN A 126 18.93 -4.16 -10.27
C GLN A 126 17.71 -4.88 -9.67
N LEU A 127 17.23 -4.41 -8.51
CA LEU A 127 16.10 -4.98 -7.79
C LEU A 127 14.82 -4.96 -8.64
N MET A 128 14.62 -3.89 -9.42
CA MET A 128 13.43 -3.70 -10.26
C MET A 128 13.62 -4.18 -11.71
N GLY A 129 14.79 -4.72 -12.06
CA GLY A 129 15.08 -5.13 -13.45
C GLY A 129 15.04 -3.98 -14.44
N LEU A 130 15.54 -2.80 -14.04
CA LEU A 130 15.51 -1.57 -14.85
C LEU A 130 16.89 -1.11 -15.32
N ASN A 131 17.96 -1.94 -15.18
CA ASN A 131 19.33 -1.55 -15.53
C ASN A 131 19.46 -1.03 -16.97
N ASP A 132 18.88 -1.74 -17.94
CA ASP A 132 18.97 -1.40 -19.36
C ASP A 132 18.12 -0.17 -19.73
N PHE A 133 17.25 0.28 -18.82
CA PHE A 133 16.33 1.39 -19.01
C PHE A 133 16.66 2.61 -18.16
N ALA A 134 17.83 2.63 -17.49
CA ALA A 134 18.21 3.71 -16.58
C ALA A 134 18.15 5.11 -17.23
N ARG A 135 18.40 5.21 -18.54
CA ARG A 135 18.38 6.45 -19.31
C ARG A 135 17.10 6.65 -20.14
N ALA A 136 16.15 5.72 -20.08
CA ALA A 136 14.87 5.84 -20.76
C ALA A 136 13.96 6.85 -20.05
N TYR A 137 13.14 7.55 -20.83
CA TYR A 137 12.11 8.44 -20.31
C TYR A 137 10.79 7.67 -20.08
N PRO A 138 9.90 8.14 -19.18
CA PRO A 138 8.64 7.48 -18.88
C PRO A 138 7.76 7.18 -20.11
N SER A 139 7.82 8.01 -21.14
CA SER A 139 7.11 7.80 -22.42
C SER A 139 7.59 6.56 -23.21
N GLN A 140 8.79 6.09 -22.93
CA GLN A 140 9.42 4.93 -23.59
C GLN A 140 9.19 3.62 -22.83
N LEU A 141 8.49 3.68 -21.67
CA LEU A 141 8.29 2.55 -20.77
C LEU A 141 6.87 1.98 -20.88
N SER A 142 6.74 0.68 -20.65
CA SER A 142 5.44 0.05 -20.43
C SER A 142 4.81 0.54 -19.11
N GLY A 143 3.49 0.31 -18.92
CA GLY A 143 2.79 0.63 -17.67
C GLY A 143 3.45 -0.03 -16.44
N GLY A 144 3.77 -1.32 -16.54
CA GLY A 144 4.44 -2.06 -15.47
C GLY A 144 5.86 -1.56 -15.19
N MET A 145 6.61 -1.11 -16.22
CA MET A 145 7.93 -0.51 -16.01
C MET A 145 7.82 0.83 -15.27
N ARG A 146 6.86 1.68 -15.64
CA ARG A 146 6.61 2.94 -14.90
C ARG A 146 6.26 2.66 -13.44
N GLN A 147 5.45 1.63 -13.18
CA GLN A 147 5.13 1.22 -11.81
C GLN A 147 6.37 0.81 -11.02
N ARG A 148 7.26 0.00 -11.63
CA ARG A 148 8.54 -0.37 -11.03
C ARG A 148 9.43 0.83 -10.73
N VAL A 149 9.43 1.87 -11.58
CA VAL A 149 10.15 3.12 -11.32
C VAL A 149 9.57 3.84 -10.09
N CYS A 150 8.24 3.89 -9.95
CA CYS A 150 7.58 4.53 -8.78
C CYS A 150 7.90 3.77 -7.48
N ILE A 151 7.90 2.44 -7.51
CA ILE A 151 8.30 1.60 -6.38
C ILE A 151 9.79 1.85 -6.06
N ALA A 152 10.68 1.80 -7.06
CA ALA A 152 12.11 2.05 -6.89
C ALA A 152 12.38 3.43 -6.25
N ARG A 153 11.70 4.48 -6.72
CA ARG A 153 11.79 5.85 -6.18
C ARG A 153 11.44 5.92 -4.69
N THR A 154 10.46 5.11 -4.28
CA THR A 154 10.08 5.02 -2.87
C THR A 154 11.10 4.25 -2.06
N LEU A 155 11.63 3.14 -2.59
CA LEU A 155 12.56 2.26 -1.89
C LEU A 155 13.94 2.87 -1.65
N VAL A 156 14.46 3.69 -2.56
CA VAL A 156 15.77 4.35 -2.39
C VAL A 156 15.82 5.27 -1.17
N MET A 157 14.63 5.69 -0.69
CA MET A 157 14.49 6.50 0.52
C MET A 157 14.60 5.66 1.80
N GLU A 158 14.71 4.32 1.69
CA GLU A 158 14.77 3.36 2.80
C GLU A 158 13.62 3.56 3.80
N PRO A 159 12.35 3.52 3.33
CA PRO A 159 11.21 3.74 4.21
C PRO A 159 11.05 2.58 5.20
N ARG A 160 10.60 2.90 6.41
CA ARG A 160 10.23 1.90 7.43
C ARG A 160 8.77 1.46 7.29
N LEU A 161 7.94 2.32 6.69
CA LEU A 161 6.55 2.04 6.33
C LEU A 161 6.34 2.37 4.85
N ILE A 162 5.86 1.40 4.09
CA ILE A 162 5.52 1.54 2.66
C ILE A 162 4.00 1.50 2.55
N LEU A 163 3.43 2.55 1.98
CA LEU A 163 2.01 2.66 1.70
C LEU A 163 1.79 2.49 0.20
N LEU A 164 0.94 1.54 -0.18
CA LEU A 164 0.68 1.17 -1.56
C LEU A 164 -0.82 1.34 -1.85
N ASP A 165 -1.17 2.28 -2.73
CA ASP A 165 -2.56 2.48 -3.15
C ASP A 165 -2.76 1.86 -4.55
N GLU A 166 -3.45 0.71 -4.60
CA GLU A 166 -3.77 -0.05 -5.81
C GLU A 166 -2.59 -0.20 -6.80
N PRO A 167 -1.40 -0.64 -6.34
CA PRO A 167 -0.17 -0.56 -7.12
C PRO A 167 -0.19 -1.37 -8.40
N PHE A 168 -1.09 -2.35 -8.54
CA PHE A 168 -1.13 -3.25 -9.69
C PHE A 168 -2.47 -3.21 -10.45
N GLY A 169 -3.31 -2.21 -10.18
CA GLY A 169 -4.66 -2.10 -10.75
C GLY A 169 -4.71 -2.06 -12.28
N ALA A 170 -3.67 -1.53 -12.93
CA ALA A 170 -3.58 -1.42 -14.39
C ALA A 170 -2.88 -2.62 -15.07
N LEU A 171 -2.48 -3.66 -14.30
CA LEU A 171 -1.73 -4.81 -14.83
C LEU A 171 -2.65 -6.01 -15.12
N ASP A 172 -2.31 -6.79 -16.15
CA ASP A 172 -2.91 -8.10 -16.38
C ASP A 172 -2.54 -9.09 -15.26
N GLN A 173 -3.28 -10.19 -15.16
CA GLN A 173 -3.15 -11.16 -14.07
C GLN A 173 -1.73 -11.76 -13.97
N GLN A 174 -1.08 -12.12 -15.09
CA GLN A 174 0.24 -12.73 -15.05
C GLN A 174 1.30 -11.72 -14.59
N THR A 175 1.27 -10.52 -15.16
CA THR A 175 2.17 -9.43 -14.77
C THR A 175 1.98 -9.06 -13.28
N ARG A 176 0.74 -9.11 -12.78
CA ARG A 176 0.43 -8.83 -11.37
C ARG A 176 1.06 -9.86 -10.44
N LEU A 177 1.01 -11.15 -10.75
CA LEU A 177 1.67 -12.21 -9.96
C LEU A 177 3.19 -11.99 -9.90
N LEU A 178 3.83 -11.74 -11.06
CA LEU A 178 5.27 -11.47 -11.12
C LEU A 178 5.66 -10.22 -10.34
N MET A 179 4.86 -9.15 -10.45
CA MET A 179 5.08 -7.93 -9.67
C MET A 179 4.86 -8.14 -8.17
N GLY A 180 3.93 -9.02 -7.79
CA GLY A 180 3.72 -9.45 -6.42
C GLY A 180 4.95 -10.14 -5.84
N ASP A 181 5.56 -11.06 -6.59
CA ASP A 181 6.81 -11.73 -6.21
C ASP A 181 7.95 -10.72 -6.02
N GLU A 182 8.10 -9.76 -6.93
CA GLU A 182 9.07 -8.68 -6.80
C GLU A 182 8.83 -7.85 -5.54
N LEU A 183 7.59 -7.50 -5.26
CA LEU A 183 7.23 -6.74 -4.06
C LEU A 183 7.51 -7.52 -2.78
N LEU A 184 7.21 -8.83 -2.75
CA LEU A 184 7.55 -9.71 -1.63
C LEU A 184 9.07 -9.82 -1.45
N ARG A 185 9.84 -9.88 -2.53
CA ARG A 185 11.30 -9.89 -2.49
C ARG A 185 11.84 -8.59 -1.86
N VAL A 186 11.31 -7.45 -2.27
CA VAL A 186 11.64 -6.14 -1.72
C VAL A 186 11.29 -6.06 -0.23
N TRP A 187 10.06 -6.44 0.14
CA TRP A 187 9.60 -6.44 1.52
C TRP A 187 10.49 -7.29 2.44
N ARG A 188 10.89 -8.49 1.98
CA ARG A 188 11.82 -9.34 2.72
C ARG A 188 13.19 -8.69 2.88
N ALA A 189 13.71 -8.10 1.81
CA ALA A 189 15.05 -7.48 1.80
C ALA A 189 15.13 -6.24 2.69
N THR A 190 14.07 -5.43 2.74
CA THR A 190 14.05 -4.17 3.51
C THR A 190 13.58 -4.36 4.96
N GLY A 191 12.77 -5.38 5.23
CA GLY A 191 12.11 -5.54 6.52
C GLY A 191 11.10 -4.44 6.86
N ALA A 192 10.71 -3.61 5.89
CA ALA A 192 9.74 -2.54 6.06
C ALA A 192 8.36 -3.11 6.43
N THR A 193 7.53 -2.32 7.11
CA THR A 193 6.10 -2.59 7.24
C THR A 193 5.42 -2.13 5.96
N VAL A 194 4.47 -2.89 5.45
CA VAL A 194 3.70 -2.54 4.24
C VAL A 194 2.22 -2.44 4.57
N LEU A 195 1.59 -1.36 4.12
CA LEU A 195 0.13 -1.22 4.04
C LEU A 195 -0.27 -1.17 2.57
N LEU A 196 -0.93 -2.21 2.11
CA LEU A 196 -1.47 -2.33 0.75
C LEU A 196 -2.97 -2.03 0.77
N ILE A 197 -3.40 -1.14 -0.10
CA ILE A 197 -4.80 -0.95 -0.42
C ILE A 197 -5.06 -1.52 -1.81
N THR A 198 -6.04 -2.41 -1.92
CA THR A 198 -6.41 -3.01 -3.20
C THR A 198 -7.88 -3.43 -3.22
N HIS A 199 -8.45 -3.52 -4.41
CA HIS A 199 -9.74 -4.16 -4.65
C HIS A 199 -9.58 -5.60 -5.17
N ALA A 200 -8.35 -6.03 -5.47
CA ALA A 200 -8.05 -7.37 -5.95
C ALA A 200 -7.83 -8.34 -4.76
N LEU A 201 -8.78 -9.27 -4.57
CA LEU A 201 -8.75 -10.21 -3.44
C LEU A 201 -7.58 -11.17 -3.50
N ASP A 202 -7.23 -11.62 -4.72
CA ASP A 202 -6.11 -12.52 -4.96
C ASP A 202 -4.77 -11.86 -4.57
N GLU A 203 -4.64 -10.56 -4.87
CA GLU A 203 -3.47 -9.76 -4.50
C GLU A 203 -3.32 -9.66 -2.97
N ALA A 204 -4.41 -9.28 -2.28
CA ALA A 204 -4.41 -9.20 -0.82
C ALA A 204 -4.14 -10.56 -0.17
N ALA A 205 -4.78 -11.63 -0.65
CA ALA A 205 -4.61 -12.98 -0.14
C ALA A 205 -3.19 -13.51 -0.36
N MET A 206 -2.54 -13.17 -1.49
CA MET A 206 -1.18 -13.61 -1.81
C MET A 206 -0.11 -12.86 -1.00
N LEU A 207 -0.26 -11.55 -0.88
CA LEU A 207 0.81 -10.70 -0.37
C LEU A 207 0.78 -10.51 1.14
N ALA A 208 -0.40 -10.46 1.75
CA ALA A 208 -0.53 -10.02 3.13
C ALA A 208 -0.35 -11.13 4.17
N ASP A 209 0.17 -10.76 5.33
CA ASP A 209 0.12 -11.57 6.56
C ASP A 209 -1.28 -11.49 7.18
N ARG A 210 -1.90 -10.30 7.11
CA ARG A 210 -3.30 -10.06 7.54
C ARG A 210 -4.02 -9.17 6.54
N VAL A 211 -5.31 -9.44 6.36
CA VAL A 211 -6.18 -8.67 5.48
C VAL A 211 -7.35 -8.11 6.30
N ALA A 212 -7.50 -6.78 6.30
CA ALA A 212 -8.67 -6.11 6.84
C ALA A 212 -9.73 -5.94 5.74
N VAL A 213 -10.96 -6.31 6.04
CA VAL A 213 -12.10 -6.11 5.15
C VAL A 213 -12.87 -4.87 5.59
N MET A 214 -13.00 -3.89 4.72
CA MET A 214 -13.77 -2.67 4.97
C MET A 214 -15.20 -2.77 4.44
N SER A 215 -16.14 -2.20 5.21
CA SER A 215 -17.54 -2.00 4.78
C SER A 215 -17.65 -0.99 3.65
N ALA A 216 -18.82 -0.93 3.01
CA ALA A 216 -19.24 0.24 2.24
C ALA A 216 -19.26 1.50 3.12
N ARG A 217 -19.39 2.67 2.48
CA ARG A 217 -19.37 3.98 3.16
C ARG A 217 -20.50 4.14 4.20
N PRO A 218 -20.18 4.67 5.41
CA PRO A 218 -18.85 5.04 5.91
C PRO A 218 -18.00 3.80 6.17
N GLY A 219 -16.74 3.84 5.68
CA GLY A 219 -15.83 2.72 5.78
C GLY A 219 -15.46 2.38 7.23
N GLN A 220 -15.65 1.12 7.62
CA GLN A 220 -15.28 0.58 8.92
C GLN A 220 -14.61 -0.78 8.73
N ILE A 221 -13.74 -1.20 9.65
CA ILE A 221 -13.17 -2.54 9.62
C ILE A 221 -14.24 -3.53 10.10
N MET A 222 -14.63 -4.45 9.22
CA MET A 222 -15.63 -5.48 9.50
C MET A 222 -14.99 -6.73 10.07
N GLU A 223 -13.91 -7.16 9.47
CA GLU A 223 -13.24 -8.39 9.81
C GLU A 223 -11.75 -8.32 9.50
N MET A 224 -10.97 -9.08 10.26
CA MET A 224 -9.53 -9.26 10.09
C MET A 224 -9.25 -10.72 9.81
N ILE A 225 -8.60 -11.01 8.68
CA ILE A 225 -8.25 -12.38 8.28
C ILE A 225 -6.74 -12.52 8.34
N GLU A 226 -6.24 -13.49 9.11
CA GLU A 226 -4.84 -13.90 9.09
C GLU A 226 -4.66 -14.95 7.97
N THR A 227 -3.67 -14.75 7.10
CA THR A 227 -3.44 -15.66 5.97
C THR A 227 -2.64 -16.89 6.39
N GLY A 228 -1.81 -16.76 7.43
CA GLY A 228 -0.97 -17.85 7.93
C GLY A 228 0.22 -18.18 7.02
N TRP A 229 0.51 -17.37 6.00
CA TRP A 229 1.60 -17.63 5.08
C TRP A 229 2.98 -17.50 5.74
N PRO A 230 3.96 -18.31 5.32
CA PRO A 230 5.33 -18.11 5.72
C PRO A 230 5.89 -16.79 5.14
N ARG A 231 6.96 -16.27 5.77
CA ARG A 231 7.56 -15.00 5.31
C ARG A 231 8.22 -15.12 3.93
N ASP A 232 8.67 -16.29 3.55
CA ASP A 232 9.36 -16.60 2.28
C ASP A 232 8.41 -17.02 1.16
N ARG A 233 7.10 -16.75 1.31
CA ARG A 233 6.07 -17.02 0.29
C ARG A 233 6.36 -16.34 -1.05
N ASP A 234 5.83 -16.91 -2.10
CA ASP A 234 5.78 -16.36 -3.45
C ASP A 234 4.43 -16.70 -4.13
N SER A 235 4.30 -16.37 -5.41
CA SER A 235 3.07 -16.61 -6.19
C SER A 235 2.66 -18.08 -6.31
N GLN A 236 3.50 -19.05 -5.95
CA GLN A 236 3.15 -20.48 -5.98
C GLN A 236 2.06 -20.81 -4.94
N ILE A 237 1.90 -20.01 -3.89
CA ILE A 237 0.83 -20.21 -2.91
C ILE A 237 -0.57 -20.09 -3.52
N VAL A 238 -0.71 -19.45 -4.68
CA VAL A 238 -2.01 -19.35 -5.40
C VAL A 238 -2.58 -20.73 -5.75
N SER A 239 -1.71 -21.74 -5.84
CA SER A 239 -2.13 -23.14 -6.08
C SER A 239 -2.50 -23.88 -4.81
N ALA A 240 -2.30 -23.32 -3.63
CA ALA A 240 -2.61 -23.97 -2.35
C ALA A 240 -4.12 -23.94 -2.06
N PRO A 241 -4.69 -25.00 -1.49
CA PRO A 241 -6.12 -25.02 -1.11
C PRO A 241 -6.50 -23.90 -0.14
N GLU A 242 -5.59 -23.52 0.77
CA GLU A 242 -5.77 -22.46 1.74
C GLU A 242 -5.95 -21.09 1.08
N PHE A 243 -5.29 -20.86 -0.06
CA PHE A 243 -5.47 -19.63 -0.85
C PHE A 243 -6.93 -19.52 -1.35
N GLY A 244 -7.48 -20.60 -1.88
CA GLY A 244 -8.89 -20.66 -2.30
C GLY A 244 -9.86 -20.42 -1.15
N ALA A 245 -9.55 -20.92 0.05
CA ALA A 245 -10.37 -20.69 1.25
C ALA A 245 -10.34 -19.22 1.69
N ILE A 246 -9.15 -18.58 1.68
CA ILE A 246 -8.99 -17.16 2.03
C ILE A 246 -9.75 -16.27 1.04
N THR A 247 -9.52 -16.46 -0.26
CA THR A 247 -10.18 -15.65 -1.31
C THR A 247 -11.69 -15.82 -1.31
N SER A 248 -12.20 -17.03 -1.08
CA SER A 248 -13.64 -17.30 -0.94
C SER A 248 -14.24 -16.59 0.27
N ARG A 249 -13.54 -16.56 1.41
CA ARG A 249 -13.99 -15.84 2.60
C ARG A 249 -14.03 -14.33 2.35
N LEU A 250 -12.97 -13.75 1.78
CA LEU A 250 -12.91 -12.35 1.38
C LEU A 250 -14.07 -12.01 0.43
N TRP A 251 -14.32 -12.83 -0.58
CA TRP A 251 -15.40 -12.63 -1.53
C TRP A 251 -16.77 -12.65 -0.85
N THR A 252 -17.01 -13.58 0.07
CA THR A 252 -18.28 -13.70 0.78
C THR A 252 -18.59 -12.43 1.58
N LEU A 253 -17.59 -11.88 2.29
CA LEU A 253 -17.72 -10.65 3.06
C LEU A 253 -17.99 -9.45 2.16
N LEU A 254 -17.23 -9.31 1.07
CA LEU A 254 -17.34 -8.16 0.17
C LEU A 254 -18.59 -8.19 -0.72
N ARG A 255 -19.06 -9.37 -1.11
CA ARG A 255 -20.29 -9.49 -1.90
C ARG A 255 -21.48 -8.85 -1.21
N ALA A 256 -21.64 -9.06 0.10
CA ALA A 256 -22.72 -8.45 0.87
C ALA A 256 -22.62 -6.92 0.84
N GLN A 257 -21.41 -6.38 0.96
CA GLN A 257 -21.15 -4.93 0.95
C GLN A 257 -21.33 -4.31 -0.43
N SER A 258 -20.89 -4.99 -1.49
CA SER A 258 -21.06 -4.52 -2.86
C SER A 258 -22.52 -4.47 -3.29
N MET A 259 -23.33 -5.42 -2.84
CA MET A 259 -24.80 -5.42 -3.09
C MET A 259 -25.50 -4.26 -2.37
N HIS A 260 -25.06 -3.91 -1.14
CA HIS A 260 -25.55 -2.72 -0.43
C HIS A 260 -25.19 -1.41 -1.15
N ALA A 261 -23.96 -1.32 -1.66
CA ALA A 261 -23.50 -0.13 -2.38
C ALA A 261 -24.18 0.10 -3.74
N LEU A 262 -24.80 -0.95 -4.32
CA LEU A 262 -25.53 -0.88 -5.59
C LEU A 262 -27.03 -0.57 -5.41
N GLN A 263 -27.56 -0.63 -4.20
CA GLN A 263 -28.95 -0.21 -3.92
C GLN A 263 -28.95 1.32 -3.83
N PRO A 264 -29.73 2.04 -4.70
CA PRO A 264 -29.85 3.48 -4.56
C PRO A 264 -30.50 3.77 -3.19
N ASP A 265 -29.96 4.79 -2.50
CA ASP A 265 -30.60 5.33 -1.31
C ASP A 265 -32.05 5.68 -1.64
N THR A 266 -32.99 4.82 -1.26
CA THR A 266 -34.42 5.14 -1.26
C THR A 266 -34.70 5.91 -0.01
N ALA A 267 -34.54 7.23 -0.05
CA ALA A 267 -35.10 8.18 0.89
C ALA A 267 -35.55 9.43 0.18
#